data_93a44824309f5363b6ebb8744c632a80
#
_entry.id   93a44824309f5363b6ebb8744c632a80
#
_cell.length_a   1.000
_cell.length_b   1.000
_cell.length_c   1.000
_cell.angle_alpha   90.00
_cell.angle_beta   90.00
_cell.angle_gamma   90.00
#
_symmetry.space_group_name_H-M   'P 1'
#
loop_
_entity.id
_entity.type
_entity.pdbx_description
1 polymer ?
#
loop_
_entity_poly.entity_id
_entity_poly.type
_entity_poly.pdbx_seq_one_letter_code
_entity_poly.pdbx_strand_id
1 'polypeptide(L)'
;VHCHPPHATAFAIAREPIPQCVLPEVEVFLGDVPITRYETPGGQAFADTIIPFVQKTNVIILANHGTVSFGESVERAYWWTEILDAYCRMLMLAKQLGGVHFLGDQKSRELLELKDGWGFSDPRNTKEYEDCDICANDIFRESWKDAGVERRAFDAPPVASAAASGNDGEVDQ
;
A
#
# COMPACT_ATOMS: atom_id res chain seq x y z
N VAL A 1 -3.05 10.22 -17.35
CA VAL A 1 -2.67 8.97 -18.03
C VAL A 1 -3.72 7.92 -17.77
N HIS A 2 -4.18 7.23 -18.80
CA HIS A 2 -5.01 6.03 -18.69
C HIS A 2 -4.31 4.88 -19.41
N CYS A 3 -4.19 3.74 -18.76
CA CYS A 3 -3.55 2.55 -19.31
C CYS A 3 -4.00 1.28 -18.59
N HIS A 4 -3.54 0.13 -19.11
CA HIS A 4 -3.88 -1.19 -18.56
C HIS A 4 -2.60 -1.91 -18.12
N PRO A 5 -1.89 -1.44 -17.09
CA PRO A 5 -0.69 -2.10 -16.60
C PRO A 5 -1.06 -3.46 -16.02
N PRO A 6 -0.30 -4.53 -16.31
CA PRO A 6 -0.79 -5.90 -16.15
C PRO A 6 -1.11 -6.28 -14.71
N HIS A 7 -0.31 -5.84 -13.74
CA HIS A 7 -0.51 -6.22 -12.34
C HIS A 7 -1.64 -5.40 -11.70
N ALA A 8 -1.68 -4.09 -11.91
CA ALA A 8 -2.79 -3.26 -11.42
C ALA A 8 -4.11 -3.62 -12.11
N THR A 9 -4.08 -4.02 -13.39
CA THR A 9 -5.27 -4.52 -14.09
C THR A 9 -5.73 -5.87 -13.52
N ALA A 10 -4.83 -6.73 -13.06
CA ALA A 10 -5.21 -7.95 -12.35
C ALA A 10 -5.97 -7.64 -11.05
N PHE A 11 -5.53 -6.64 -10.28
CA PHE A 11 -6.27 -6.14 -9.11
C PHE A 11 -7.62 -5.54 -9.49
N ALA A 12 -7.69 -4.81 -10.62
CA ALA A 12 -8.95 -4.28 -11.16
C ALA A 12 -9.96 -5.39 -11.48
N ILE A 13 -9.51 -6.50 -12.06
CA ILE A 13 -10.34 -7.66 -12.41
C ILE A 13 -10.78 -8.42 -11.16
N ALA A 14 -9.84 -8.67 -10.24
CA ALA A 14 -10.11 -9.35 -8.98
C ALA A 14 -10.92 -8.49 -8.01
N ARG A 15 -10.96 -7.17 -8.21
CA ARG A 15 -11.47 -6.17 -7.26
C ARG A 15 -10.81 -6.33 -5.88
N GLU A 16 -9.56 -6.74 -5.89
CA GLU A 16 -8.77 -6.91 -4.68
C GLU A 16 -8.32 -5.53 -4.17
N PRO A 17 -8.62 -5.16 -2.93
CA PRO A 17 -8.22 -3.87 -2.38
C PRO A 17 -6.70 -3.72 -2.34
N ILE A 18 -6.22 -2.49 -2.52
CA ILE A 18 -4.80 -2.15 -2.37
C ILE A 18 -4.53 -1.83 -0.89
N PRO A 19 -3.70 -2.62 -0.19
CA PRO A 19 -3.43 -2.38 1.22
C PRO A 19 -2.53 -1.16 1.42
N GLN A 20 -2.78 -0.44 2.49
CA GLN A 20 -1.95 0.65 2.99
C GLN A 20 -0.97 0.14 4.07
N CYS A 21 -0.01 0.98 4.45
CA CYS A 21 0.94 0.70 5.54
C CYS A 21 1.75 -0.60 5.35
N VAL A 22 2.18 -0.85 4.14
CA VAL A 22 3.00 -2.02 3.79
C VAL A 22 4.38 -1.59 3.30
N LEU A 23 4.44 -0.65 2.37
CA LEU A 23 5.67 -0.20 1.72
C LEU A 23 5.82 1.32 1.87
N PRO A 24 6.93 1.81 2.44
CA PRO A 24 7.12 3.24 2.69
C PRO A 24 6.90 4.12 1.46
N GLU A 25 7.42 3.72 0.30
CA GLU A 25 7.30 4.49 -0.94
C GLU A 25 5.84 4.62 -1.38
N VAL A 26 5.03 3.59 -1.17
CA VAL A 26 3.60 3.62 -1.51
C VAL A 26 2.84 4.56 -0.59
N GLU A 27 3.15 4.51 0.72
CA GLU A 27 2.53 5.43 1.69
C GLU A 27 2.85 6.89 1.38
N VAL A 28 4.12 7.17 1.06
CA VAL A 28 4.55 8.55 0.78
C VAL A 28 4.02 9.06 -0.56
N PHE A 29 4.10 8.25 -1.61
CA PHE A 29 3.82 8.74 -2.98
C PHE A 29 2.39 8.50 -3.44
N LEU A 30 1.77 7.38 -3.10
CA LEU A 30 0.41 7.06 -3.54
C LEU A 30 -0.64 7.29 -2.44
N GLY A 31 -0.40 6.79 -1.23
CA GLY A 31 -1.42 6.76 -0.18
C GLY A 31 -2.56 5.81 -0.55
N ASP A 32 -3.80 6.28 -0.42
CA ASP A 32 -4.99 5.49 -0.76
C ASP A 32 -5.14 5.32 -2.28
N VAL A 33 -5.35 4.08 -2.71
CA VAL A 33 -5.61 3.72 -4.12
C VAL A 33 -6.97 3.06 -4.23
N PRO A 34 -8.02 3.82 -4.51
CA PRO A 34 -9.36 3.29 -4.61
C PRO A 34 -9.60 2.50 -5.90
N ILE A 35 -10.56 1.56 -5.83
CA ILE A 35 -11.12 0.87 -6.99
C ILE A 35 -12.53 1.40 -7.21
N THR A 36 -12.85 1.86 -8.44
CA THR A 36 -14.18 2.36 -8.78
C THR A 36 -15.22 1.22 -8.81
N ARG A 37 -16.51 1.57 -8.76
CA ARG A 37 -17.55 0.65 -9.27
C ARG A 37 -17.32 0.41 -10.77
N TYR A 38 -17.75 -0.76 -11.25
CA TYR A 38 -17.74 -1.02 -12.69
C TYR A 38 -18.80 -0.19 -13.39
N GLU A 39 -18.43 0.35 -14.55
CA GLU A 39 -19.34 0.96 -15.52
C GLU A 39 -18.80 0.70 -16.94
N THR A 40 -19.70 0.59 -17.91
CA THR A 40 -19.32 0.38 -19.31
C THR A 40 -18.54 1.58 -19.85
N PRO A 41 -17.33 1.38 -20.42
CA PRO A 41 -16.53 2.48 -20.96
C PRO A 41 -17.22 3.23 -22.12
N GLY A 42 -16.91 4.52 -22.25
CA GLY A 42 -17.28 5.38 -23.38
C GLY A 42 -18.38 6.40 -23.10
N GLY A 43 -19.08 6.30 -21.97
CA GLY A 43 -20.14 7.25 -21.61
C GLY A 43 -19.80 8.13 -20.40
N GLN A 44 -20.64 9.14 -20.14
CA GLN A 44 -20.48 10.02 -18.97
C GLN A 44 -20.56 9.23 -17.66
N ALA A 45 -21.44 8.23 -17.56
CA ALA A 45 -21.56 7.39 -16.37
C ALA A 45 -20.25 6.70 -15.99
N PHE A 46 -19.45 6.29 -16.98
CA PHE A 46 -18.10 5.76 -16.74
C PHE A 46 -17.15 6.84 -16.22
N ALA A 47 -17.14 8.01 -16.84
CA ALA A 47 -16.31 9.13 -16.38
C ALA A 47 -16.69 9.56 -14.95
N ASP A 48 -17.96 9.51 -14.59
CA ASP A 48 -18.44 9.90 -13.25
C ASP A 48 -17.97 8.94 -12.14
N THR A 49 -17.51 7.72 -12.47
CA THR A 49 -17.04 6.76 -11.47
C THR A 49 -15.81 7.23 -10.69
N ILE A 50 -15.00 8.10 -11.27
CA ILE A 50 -13.78 8.63 -10.63
C ILE A 50 -14.04 9.86 -9.76
N ILE A 51 -15.16 10.56 -9.93
CA ILE A 51 -15.45 11.84 -9.25
C ILE A 51 -15.28 11.76 -7.72
N PRO A 52 -15.73 10.69 -7.02
CA PRO A 52 -15.60 10.60 -5.57
C PRO A 52 -14.14 10.59 -5.07
N PHE A 53 -13.19 10.31 -5.95
CA PHE A 53 -11.80 10.04 -5.61
C PHE A 53 -10.82 11.11 -6.07
N VAL A 54 -11.13 11.87 -7.12
CA VAL A 54 -10.18 12.81 -7.77
C VAL A 54 -9.59 13.89 -6.85
N GLN A 55 -10.27 14.20 -5.73
CA GLN A 55 -9.77 15.17 -4.75
C GLN A 55 -8.92 14.52 -3.65
N LYS A 56 -8.84 13.19 -3.61
CA LYS A 56 -8.22 12.44 -2.51
C LYS A 56 -6.98 11.68 -2.93
N THR A 57 -6.84 11.35 -4.21
CA THR A 57 -5.74 10.54 -4.73
C THR A 57 -5.37 10.94 -6.15
N ASN A 58 -4.16 10.60 -6.55
CA ASN A 58 -3.62 10.86 -7.90
C ASN A 58 -3.69 9.64 -8.82
N VAL A 59 -4.10 8.48 -8.30
CA VAL A 59 -4.23 7.24 -9.08
C VAL A 59 -5.43 6.44 -8.63
N ILE A 60 -6.21 5.96 -9.57
CA ILE A 60 -7.47 5.24 -9.35
C ILE A 60 -7.47 3.99 -10.21
N ILE A 61 -7.86 2.86 -9.66
CA ILE A 61 -8.11 1.64 -10.40
C ILE A 61 -9.56 1.64 -10.87
N LEU A 62 -9.75 1.39 -12.16
CA LEU A 62 -11.06 1.26 -12.78
C LEU A 62 -11.47 -0.21 -12.78
N ALA A 63 -12.54 -0.56 -12.06
CA ALA A 63 -12.98 -1.96 -11.92
C ALA A 63 -13.11 -2.67 -13.28
N ASN A 64 -12.52 -3.86 -13.41
CA ASN A 64 -12.50 -4.67 -14.63
C ASN A 64 -11.96 -3.97 -15.88
N HIS A 65 -11.10 -2.93 -15.72
CA HIS A 65 -10.63 -2.17 -16.86
C HIS A 65 -9.11 -1.90 -16.81
N GLY A 66 -8.68 -1.00 -15.94
CA GLY A 66 -7.28 -0.56 -15.87
C GLY A 66 -7.07 0.52 -14.81
N THR A 67 -6.25 1.51 -15.11
CA THR A 67 -5.94 2.61 -14.20
C THR A 67 -6.12 3.96 -14.86
N VAL A 68 -6.43 4.97 -14.06
CA VAL A 68 -6.30 6.37 -14.44
C VAL A 68 -5.47 7.10 -13.39
N SER A 69 -4.52 7.91 -13.84
CA SER A 69 -3.68 8.74 -12.99
C SER A 69 -3.58 10.14 -13.55
N PHE A 70 -3.35 11.09 -12.67
CA PHE A 70 -3.23 12.50 -13.01
C PHE A 70 -2.21 13.19 -12.09
N GLY A 71 -1.66 14.29 -12.55
CA GLY A 71 -0.64 15.05 -11.85
C GLY A 71 -0.31 16.33 -12.60
N GLU A 72 0.67 17.06 -12.13
CA GLU A 72 1.12 18.33 -12.70
C GLU A 72 1.69 18.18 -14.12
N SER A 73 2.16 17.00 -14.48
CA SER A 73 2.68 16.67 -15.81
C SER A 73 2.31 15.23 -16.18
N VAL A 74 2.38 14.93 -17.49
CA VAL A 74 2.20 13.55 -18.01
C VAL A 74 3.21 12.60 -17.41
N GLU A 75 4.46 13.05 -17.24
CA GLU A 75 5.53 12.27 -16.63
C GLU A 75 5.19 11.90 -15.18
N ARG A 76 4.72 12.87 -14.38
CA ARG A 76 4.31 12.63 -13.00
C ARG A 76 3.13 11.65 -12.92
N ALA A 77 2.13 11.84 -13.77
CA ALA A 77 0.99 10.93 -13.84
C ALA A 77 1.39 9.51 -14.25
N TYR A 78 2.37 9.37 -15.17
CA TYR A 78 2.93 8.08 -15.54
C TYR A 78 3.65 7.41 -14.37
N TRP A 79 4.45 8.15 -13.60
CA TRP A 79 5.14 7.60 -12.42
C TRP A 79 4.18 7.03 -11.38
N TRP A 80 3.04 7.69 -11.14
CA TRP A 80 2.03 7.13 -10.24
C TRP A 80 1.52 5.78 -10.70
N THR A 81 1.29 5.62 -11.99
CA THR A 81 0.88 4.34 -12.57
C THR A 81 1.98 3.28 -12.47
N GLU A 82 3.23 3.65 -12.72
CA GLU A 82 4.37 2.74 -12.64
C GLU A 82 4.60 2.24 -11.21
N ILE A 83 4.55 3.13 -10.22
CA ILE A 83 4.64 2.78 -8.80
C ILE A 83 3.50 1.84 -8.41
N LEU A 84 2.26 2.13 -8.84
CA LEU A 84 1.12 1.27 -8.55
C LEU A 84 1.28 -0.13 -9.14
N ASP A 85 1.66 -0.24 -10.41
CA ASP A 85 1.81 -1.57 -11.05
C ASP A 85 2.93 -2.38 -10.41
N ALA A 86 4.06 -1.74 -10.09
CA ALA A 86 5.16 -2.38 -9.36
C ALA A 86 4.69 -2.86 -7.98
N TYR A 87 3.91 -2.06 -7.25
CA TYR A 87 3.37 -2.45 -5.94
C TYR A 87 2.40 -3.61 -6.06
N CYS A 88 1.48 -3.59 -7.01
CA CYS A 88 0.56 -4.70 -7.27
C CYS A 88 1.33 -6.01 -7.53
N ARG A 89 2.42 -5.95 -8.32
CA ARG A 89 3.30 -7.09 -8.54
C ARG A 89 3.93 -7.59 -7.23
N MET A 90 4.45 -6.69 -6.40
CA MET A 90 5.05 -7.04 -5.11
C MET A 90 4.02 -7.71 -4.19
N LEU A 91 2.79 -7.22 -4.13
CA LEU A 91 1.71 -7.82 -3.35
C LEU A 91 1.38 -9.25 -3.82
N MET A 92 1.30 -9.47 -5.14
CA MET A 92 1.08 -10.81 -5.69
C MET A 92 2.21 -11.78 -5.31
N LEU A 93 3.46 -11.33 -5.38
CA LEU A 93 4.63 -12.14 -4.99
C LEU A 93 4.68 -12.37 -3.47
N ALA A 94 4.40 -11.36 -2.66
CA ALA A 94 4.33 -11.49 -1.20
C ALA A 94 3.25 -12.49 -0.78
N LYS A 95 2.10 -12.49 -1.46
CA LYS A 95 1.03 -13.48 -1.25
C LYS A 95 1.51 -14.90 -1.49
N GLN A 96 2.32 -15.13 -2.52
CA GLN A 96 2.93 -16.44 -2.80
C GLN A 96 3.98 -16.85 -1.75
N LEU A 97 4.63 -15.87 -1.11
CA LEU A 97 5.63 -16.09 -0.06
C LEU A 97 5.01 -16.26 1.34
N GLY A 98 3.68 -16.22 1.47
CA GLY A 98 2.98 -16.47 2.71
C GLY A 98 2.28 -15.25 3.33
N GLY A 99 2.29 -14.10 2.68
CA GLY A 99 1.48 -12.96 3.11
C GLY A 99 2.22 -11.62 3.17
N VAL A 100 1.50 -10.61 3.64
CA VAL A 100 1.98 -9.24 3.81
C VAL A 100 2.07 -8.90 5.30
N HIS A 101 3.16 -8.27 5.69
CA HIS A 101 3.35 -7.71 7.03
C HIS A 101 3.07 -6.21 6.98
N PHE A 102 2.17 -5.76 7.84
CA PHE A 102 1.81 -4.36 7.95
C PHE A 102 2.76 -3.62 8.90
N LEU A 103 3.07 -2.38 8.56
CA LEU A 103 3.73 -1.46 9.47
C LEU A 103 2.80 -1.18 10.66
N GLY A 104 3.38 -1.01 11.84
CA GLY A 104 2.61 -0.58 13.03
C GLY A 104 2.21 0.89 12.91
N ASP A 105 1.16 1.27 13.64
CA ASP A 105 0.56 2.61 13.58
C ASP A 105 1.58 3.74 13.79
N GLN A 106 2.49 3.60 14.76
CA GLN A 106 3.52 4.59 15.00
C GLN A 106 4.41 4.80 13.76
N LYS A 107 4.85 3.71 13.09
CA LYS A 107 5.71 3.81 11.90
C LYS A 107 4.94 4.35 10.70
N SER A 108 3.67 4.06 10.61
CA SER A 108 2.80 4.62 9.58
C SER A 108 2.60 6.14 9.79
N ARG A 109 2.46 6.61 11.03
CA ARG A 109 2.40 8.06 11.33
C ARG A 109 3.71 8.77 10.97
N GLU A 110 4.86 8.20 11.31
CA GLU A 110 6.18 8.74 10.91
C GLU A 110 6.29 8.91 9.39
N LEU A 111 5.72 7.99 8.59
CA LEU A 111 5.67 8.11 7.12
C LEU A 111 4.73 9.20 6.63
N LEU A 112 3.59 9.42 7.30
CA LEU A 112 2.69 10.53 6.97
C LEU A 112 3.32 11.89 7.30
N GLU A 113 4.07 11.99 8.39
CA GLU A 113 4.85 13.20 8.73
C GLU A 113 5.92 13.47 7.68
N LEU A 114 6.63 12.42 7.23
CA LEU A 114 7.62 12.52 6.15
C LEU A 114 6.98 12.99 4.84
N LYS A 115 5.81 12.43 4.50
CA LYS A 115 5.02 12.80 3.32
C LYS A 115 4.64 14.28 3.34
N ASP A 116 4.14 14.77 4.48
CA ASP A 116 3.80 16.18 4.67
C ASP A 116 5.04 17.08 4.55
N GLY A 117 6.17 16.69 5.16
CA GLY A 117 7.45 17.38 5.05
C GLY A 117 7.98 17.51 3.62
N TRP A 118 7.57 16.63 2.71
CA TRP A 118 7.89 16.69 1.28
C TRP A 118 6.84 17.43 0.46
N GLY A 119 5.81 17.98 1.10
CA GLY A 119 4.76 18.77 0.45
C GLY A 119 3.66 17.92 -0.21
N PHE A 120 3.56 16.64 0.12
CA PHE A 120 2.45 15.81 -0.32
C PHE A 120 1.34 15.80 0.74
N SER A 121 0.16 16.28 0.38
CA SER A 121 -0.99 16.21 1.29
C SER A 121 -1.53 14.79 1.42
N ASP A 122 -1.98 14.43 2.63
CA ASP A 122 -2.69 13.16 2.87
C ASP A 122 -3.91 13.44 3.77
N PRO A 123 -5.11 12.98 3.39
CA PRO A 123 -6.30 13.19 4.20
C PRO A 123 -6.21 12.57 5.61
N ARG A 124 -5.33 11.58 5.81
CA ARG A 124 -5.09 10.94 7.11
C ARG A 124 -4.28 11.81 8.08
N ASN A 125 -3.67 12.91 7.63
CA ASN A 125 -2.98 13.90 8.45
C ASN A 125 -3.95 14.89 9.14
N THR A 126 -5.20 14.52 9.32
CA THR A 126 -6.19 15.33 10.01
C THR A 126 -6.44 14.78 11.42
N LYS A 127 -6.92 15.65 12.35
CA LYS A 127 -7.25 15.27 13.72
C LYS A 127 -8.28 14.14 13.83
N GLU A 128 -9.11 13.95 12.81
CA GLU A 128 -10.08 12.87 12.76
C GLU A 128 -9.43 11.47 12.71
N TYR A 129 -8.18 11.39 12.28
CA TYR A 129 -7.41 10.15 12.20
C TYR A 129 -6.35 9.98 13.30
N GLU A 130 -6.24 10.95 14.25
CA GLU A 130 -5.28 10.82 15.36
C GLU A 130 -5.61 9.64 16.28
N ASP A 131 -6.91 9.32 16.44
CA ASP A 131 -7.43 8.28 17.34
C ASP A 131 -7.91 7.01 16.59
N CYS A 132 -7.81 6.97 15.25
CA CYS A 132 -8.28 5.87 14.42
C CYS A 132 -7.11 5.03 13.88
N ASP A 133 -7.42 3.77 13.53
CA ASP A 133 -6.52 2.91 12.75
C ASP A 133 -6.21 3.60 11.41
N ILE A 134 -4.98 4.09 11.26
CA ILE A 134 -4.52 4.85 10.08
C ILE A 134 -4.58 3.98 8.82
N CYS A 135 -4.50 2.67 9.00
CA CYS A 135 -4.43 1.71 7.92
C CYS A 135 -5.76 0.98 7.79
N ALA A 136 -6.67 1.53 6.98
CA ALA A 136 -7.98 0.93 6.69
C ALA A 136 -7.85 -0.36 5.87
N ASN A 137 -7.19 -1.37 6.44
CA ASN A 137 -6.90 -2.64 5.77
C ASN A 137 -7.86 -3.78 6.11
N ASP A 138 -8.99 -3.52 6.75
CA ASP A 138 -9.88 -4.60 7.23
C ASP A 138 -10.41 -5.46 6.09
N ILE A 139 -10.87 -4.85 5.01
CA ILE A 139 -11.34 -5.58 3.82
C ILE A 139 -10.23 -6.44 3.23
N PHE A 140 -9.01 -5.91 3.13
CA PHE A 140 -7.86 -6.64 2.61
C PHE A 140 -7.46 -7.78 3.54
N ARG A 141 -7.48 -7.55 4.85
CA ARG A 141 -7.20 -8.58 5.87
C ARG A 141 -8.22 -9.72 5.81
N GLU A 142 -9.47 -9.43 5.52
CA GLU A 142 -10.53 -10.45 5.38
C GLU A 142 -10.35 -11.27 4.11
N SER A 143 -10.09 -10.65 2.96
CA SER A 143 -9.86 -11.36 1.69
C SER A 143 -8.69 -12.35 1.76
N TRP A 144 -7.70 -12.06 2.62
CA TRP A 144 -6.52 -12.93 2.80
C TRP A 144 -6.75 -14.07 3.78
N LYS A 145 -7.65 -13.93 4.75
CA LYS A 145 -8.06 -15.03 5.65
C LYS A 145 -8.75 -16.15 4.87
N ASP A 146 -9.61 -15.78 3.93
CA ASP A 146 -10.34 -16.74 3.10
C ASP A 146 -9.43 -17.51 2.12
N ALA A 147 -8.25 -16.97 1.81
CA ALA A 147 -7.25 -17.63 0.98
C ALA A 147 -6.39 -18.67 1.73
N GLY A 148 -6.68 -18.96 3.01
CA GLY A 148 -5.97 -20.00 3.81
C GLY A 148 -4.54 -19.62 4.19
N VAL A 149 -4.18 -18.32 4.13
CA VAL A 149 -2.88 -17.84 4.58
C VAL A 149 -2.90 -17.65 6.08
N GLU A 150 -2.41 -18.65 6.83
CA GLU A 150 -2.18 -18.52 8.27
C GLU A 150 -1.11 -17.43 8.52
N ARG A 151 -1.47 -16.45 9.36
CA ARG A 151 -0.51 -15.46 9.86
C ARG A 151 0.56 -16.18 10.66
N ARG A 152 1.79 -16.16 10.23
CA ARG A 152 2.90 -16.32 11.15
C ARG A 152 2.95 -15.06 12.01
N ALA A 153 2.59 -15.19 13.29
CA ALA A 153 2.73 -14.12 14.26
C ALA A 153 4.21 -13.71 14.31
N PHE A 154 4.52 -12.53 13.82
CA PHE A 154 5.87 -11.91 13.93
C PHE A 154 5.97 -11.03 15.18
N ASP A 155 5.29 -11.42 16.25
CA ASP A 155 5.54 -10.93 17.61
C ASP A 155 6.54 -11.83 18.35
N ALA A 156 7.53 -12.36 17.65
CA ALA A 156 8.66 -12.96 18.33
C ALA A 156 9.48 -11.82 18.97
N PRO A 157 9.72 -11.86 20.28
CA PRO A 157 10.61 -10.88 20.93
C PRO A 157 11.96 -10.90 20.23
N PRO A 158 12.69 -9.78 20.19
CA PRO A 158 14.00 -9.72 19.57
C PRO A 158 14.86 -10.85 20.14
N VAL A 159 15.47 -11.63 19.27
CA VAL A 159 16.40 -12.70 19.68
C VAL A 159 17.47 -12.02 20.52
N ALA A 160 17.51 -12.36 21.81
CA ALA A 160 18.55 -11.87 22.71
C ALA A 160 19.90 -12.17 22.06
N SER A 161 20.69 -11.15 21.79
CA SER A 161 22.05 -11.31 21.27
C SER A 161 22.78 -12.26 22.23
N ALA A 162 23.25 -13.39 21.72
CA ALA A 162 24.12 -14.27 22.47
C ALA A 162 25.32 -13.46 22.94
N ALA A 163 25.33 -13.18 24.23
CA ALA A 163 26.47 -12.54 24.86
C ALA A 163 27.69 -13.43 24.57
N ALA A 164 28.69 -12.85 23.91
CA ALA A 164 29.97 -13.49 23.72
C ALA A 164 30.50 -13.82 25.11
N SER A 165 30.51 -15.10 25.47
CA SER A 165 31.24 -15.60 26.63
C SER A 165 32.72 -15.41 26.33
N GLY A 166 33.28 -14.35 26.90
CA GLY A 166 34.72 -14.17 26.94
C GLY A 166 35.34 -15.36 27.67
N ASN A 167 36.13 -16.10 26.96
CA ASN A 167 37.00 -17.12 27.52
C ASN A 167 38.36 -16.42 27.80
N ASP A 168 38.47 -15.87 29.00
CA ASP A 168 39.78 -15.46 29.53
C ASP A 168 40.58 -16.72 29.82
N GLY A 169 41.33 -17.15 28.82
CA GLY A 169 42.36 -18.16 28.98
C GLY A 169 43.59 -17.56 29.65
N GLU A 170 43.69 -17.75 30.94
CA GLU A 170 44.92 -17.60 31.72
C GLU A 170 46.01 -18.46 31.10
N VAL A 171 47.12 -17.85 30.67
CA VAL A 171 48.35 -18.54 30.30
C VAL A 171 49.36 -18.22 31.37
N ASP A 172 49.55 -19.20 32.27
CA ASP A 172 50.64 -19.25 33.22
C ASP A 172 51.90 -19.82 32.53
N GLN A 173 53.08 -19.17 32.81
CA GLN A 173 54.49 -19.47 32.52
C GLN A 173 55.06 -19.05 31.17
#